data_caadee02be1d688e7217cec8c1866a2e
#
_entry.id   caadee02be1d688e7217cec8c1866a2e
#
_cell.length_a   1.000
_cell.length_b   1.000
_cell.length_c   1.000
_cell.angle_alpha   90.00
_cell.angle_beta   90.00
_cell.angle_gamma   90.00
#
_symmetry.space_group_name_H-M   'P 1'
#
loop_
_entity.id
_entity.type
_entity.pdbx_description
1 polymer ?
#
loop_
_entity_poly.entity_id
_entity_poly.type
_entity_poly.pdbx_seq_one_letter_code
_entity_poly.pdbx_strand_id
1 'polypeptide(L)'
;DTQPTGGKFDGNYGVLAGLEVVRSLNDAGVETVAPIEVAVWTNEEGSRFVPVMMGSGVFAGAFTLEHALAQRDAQGISVGEALAAIGYAGSPGATPDVGAYFEAHIEQGPVLEANNCVIGVVQGALGQRWYDVVVQGMEAHAGPTPMALRRDALLAASEIVAEVNRIALERAPHARGTVGQLEVF
;
A
#
# COMPACT_ATOMS: atom_id res chain seq x y z
N ASP A 1 -7.81 0.42 5.04
CA ASP A 1 -8.58 1.22 4.09
C ASP A 1 -8.66 0.52 2.73
N THR A 2 -9.07 1.21 1.71
CA THR A 2 -9.15 0.71 0.33
C THR A 2 -8.85 1.83 -0.65
N GLN A 3 -8.59 1.48 -1.91
CA GLN A 3 -8.30 2.42 -2.98
C GLN A 3 -9.36 2.35 -4.09
N PRO A 4 -9.49 3.36 -4.95
CA PRO A 4 -10.57 3.44 -5.95
C PRO A 4 -10.73 2.22 -6.85
N THR A 5 -9.67 1.46 -7.10
CA THR A 5 -9.66 0.28 -7.96
C THR A 5 -9.20 -0.99 -7.23
N GLY A 6 -9.18 -0.99 -5.90
CA GLY A 6 -8.66 -2.07 -5.06
C GLY A 6 -9.53 -3.33 -4.98
N GLY A 7 -10.71 -3.30 -5.60
CA GLY A 7 -11.64 -4.43 -5.55
C GLY A 7 -12.51 -4.43 -4.28
N LYS A 8 -13.49 -5.32 -4.26
CA LYS A 8 -14.53 -5.32 -3.23
C LYS A 8 -14.17 -6.11 -1.97
N PHE A 9 -13.06 -6.82 -1.96
CA PHE A 9 -12.63 -7.64 -0.83
C PHE A 9 -11.39 -7.09 -0.12
N ASP A 10 -10.61 -6.29 -0.81
CA ASP A 10 -9.40 -5.69 -0.27
C ASP A 10 -9.75 -4.56 0.72
N GLY A 11 -9.19 -4.61 1.92
CA GLY A 11 -9.54 -3.72 3.04
C GLY A 11 -10.90 -4.02 3.68
N ASN A 12 -11.96 -4.11 2.88
CA ASN A 12 -13.32 -4.32 3.36
C ASN A 12 -13.50 -5.65 4.09
N TYR A 13 -12.83 -6.70 3.64
CA TYR A 13 -12.93 -8.03 4.24
C TYR A 13 -12.46 -8.03 5.71
N GLY A 14 -11.31 -7.44 6.00
CA GLY A 14 -10.79 -7.37 7.37
C GLY A 14 -11.68 -6.58 8.32
N VAL A 15 -12.21 -5.43 7.88
CA VAL A 15 -13.14 -4.61 8.68
C VAL A 15 -14.43 -5.37 8.96
N LEU A 16 -15.03 -5.99 7.95
CA LEU A 16 -16.27 -6.76 8.11
C LEU A 16 -16.06 -8.02 8.93
N ALA A 17 -14.91 -8.69 8.83
CA ALA A 17 -14.56 -9.82 9.68
C ALA A 17 -14.48 -9.42 11.15
N GLY A 18 -13.86 -8.28 11.46
CA GLY A 18 -13.84 -7.73 12.82
C GLY A 18 -15.24 -7.46 13.36
N LEU A 19 -16.11 -6.86 12.57
CA LEU A 19 -17.50 -6.62 12.95
C LEU A 19 -18.25 -7.93 13.19
N GLU A 20 -18.06 -8.94 12.33
CA GLU A 20 -18.71 -10.24 12.46
C GLU A 20 -18.23 -11.01 13.70
N VAL A 21 -16.97 -10.90 14.08
CA VAL A 21 -16.46 -11.47 15.34
C VAL A 21 -17.21 -10.87 16.54
N VAL A 22 -17.37 -9.54 16.59
CA VAL A 22 -18.11 -8.88 17.69
C VAL A 22 -19.57 -9.34 17.72
N ARG A 23 -20.22 -9.42 16.55
CA ARG A 23 -21.62 -9.89 16.46
C ARG A 23 -21.75 -11.35 16.92
N SER A 24 -20.87 -12.22 16.44
CA SER A 24 -20.89 -13.66 16.80
C SER A 24 -20.72 -13.87 18.32
N LEU A 25 -19.84 -13.12 18.95
CA LEU A 25 -19.65 -13.17 20.41
C LEU A 25 -20.91 -12.70 21.16
N ASN A 26 -21.52 -11.61 20.70
CA ASN A 26 -22.77 -11.11 21.29
C ASN A 26 -23.91 -12.11 21.12
N ASP A 27 -24.08 -12.70 19.95
CA ASP A 27 -25.11 -13.71 19.67
C ASP A 27 -24.91 -14.99 20.50
N ALA A 28 -23.66 -15.35 20.77
CA ALA A 28 -23.30 -16.48 21.64
C ALA A 28 -23.37 -16.16 23.13
N GLY A 29 -23.63 -14.90 23.53
CA GLY A 29 -23.64 -14.47 24.92
C GLY A 29 -22.27 -14.56 25.60
N VAL A 30 -21.18 -14.42 24.84
CA VAL A 30 -19.80 -14.49 25.35
C VAL A 30 -19.39 -13.10 25.85
N GLU A 31 -19.08 -13.00 27.14
CA GLU A 31 -18.46 -11.82 27.74
C GLU A 31 -16.94 -11.98 27.71
N THR A 32 -16.25 -10.95 27.18
CA THR A 32 -14.79 -10.92 27.11
C THR A 32 -14.20 -10.17 28.30
N VAL A 33 -13.05 -10.63 28.79
CA VAL A 33 -12.34 -10.00 29.91
C VAL A 33 -11.73 -8.67 29.48
N ALA A 34 -11.20 -8.60 28.28
CA ALA A 34 -10.68 -7.38 27.67
C ALA A 34 -11.63 -6.86 26.58
N PRO A 35 -11.70 -5.56 26.34
CA PRO A 35 -12.48 -5.02 25.22
C PRO A 35 -11.96 -5.52 23.87
N ILE A 36 -12.87 -5.64 22.91
CA ILE A 36 -12.54 -5.90 21.50
C ILE A 36 -12.84 -4.64 20.71
N GLU A 37 -11.87 -4.19 19.96
CA GLU A 37 -11.97 -3.02 19.09
C GLU A 37 -11.81 -3.42 17.63
N VAL A 38 -12.61 -2.84 16.74
CA VAL A 38 -12.45 -2.96 15.29
C VAL A 38 -11.74 -1.72 14.80
N ALA A 39 -10.51 -1.87 14.34
CA ALA A 39 -9.72 -0.77 13.82
C ALA A 39 -9.88 -0.62 12.31
N VAL A 40 -10.03 0.62 11.84
CA VAL A 40 -10.02 0.99 10.42
C VAL A 40 -8.90 2.01 10.23
N TRP A 41 -7.84 1.60 9.53
CA TRP A 41 -6.64 2.42 9.39
C TRP A 41 -6.78 3.46 8.27
N THR A 42 -6.60 4.73 8.61
CA THR A 42 -6.62 5.83 7.63
C THR A 42 -5.38 5.80 6.75
N ASN A 43 -5.58 5.91 5.43
CA ASN A 43 -4.53 5.98 4.40
C ASN A 43 -3.51 4.83 4.52
N GLU A 44 -4.01 3.62 4.65
CA GLU A 44 -3.18 2.41 4.69
C GLU A 44 -2.52 2.18 3.32
N GLU A 45 -3.28 2.27 2.23
CA GLU A 45 -2.83 2.03 0.85
C GLU A 45 -1.93 3.14 0.28
N GLY A 46 -1.98 4.34 0.83
CA GLY A 46 -1.18 5.47 0.33
C GLY A 46 -1.60 5.99 -1.04
N SER A 47 -2.80 5.67 -1.51
CA SER A 47 -3.27 6.02 -2.85
C SER A 47 -3.48 7.52 -3.08
N ARG A 48 -3.74 8.28 -2.03
CA ARG A 48 -3.89 9.74 -2.07
C ARG A 48 -2.76 10.47 -1.37
N PHE A 49 -2.32 9.99 -0.23
CA PHE A 49 -1.25 10.59 0.56
C PHE A 49 -0.14 9.57 0.81
N VAL A 50 1.09 10.04 0.87
CA VAL A 50 2.25 9.23 1.26
C VAL A 50 2.76 9.71 2.62
N PRO A 51 3.33 8.82 3.45
CA PRO A 51 3.61 7.40 3.20
C PRO A 51 2.38 6.49 3.34
N VAL A 52 2.49 5.26 2.87
CA VAL A 52 1.54 4.17 3.13
C VAL A 52 1.50 3.82 4.62
N MET A 53 0.50 3.03 5.05
CA MET A 53 0.33 2.60 6.46
C MET A 53 0.29 3.77 7.44
N MET A 54 -0.28 4.90 7.03
CA MET A 54 -0.18 6.15 7.76
C MET A 54 -0.85 6.07 9.15
N GLY A 55 -2.10 5.62 9.20
CA GLY A 55 -2.85 5.54 10.47
C GLY A 55 -2.24 4.55 11.45
N SER A 56 -1.92 3.35 11.01
CA SER A 56 -1.24 2.33 11.83
C SER A 56 0.17 2.77 12.23
N GLY A 57 0.88 3.49 11.36
CA GLY A 57 2.20 4.04 11.65
C GLY A 57 2.17 5.10 12.76
N VAL A 58 1.15 5.96 12.80
CA VAL A 58 0.95 6.91 13.91
C VAL A 58 0.61 6.14 15.19
N PHE A 59 -0.29 5.16 15.10
CA PHE A 59 -0.68 4.34 16.26
C PHE A 59 0.52 3.60 16.87
N ALA A 60 1.37 3.02 16.04
CA ALA A 60 2.58 2.30 16.46
C ALA A 60 3.77 3.21 16.83
N GLY A 61 3.63 4.54 16.68
CA GLY A 61 4.70 5.49 16.97
C GLY A 61 5.80 5.57 15.91
N ALA A 62 5.59 5.00 14.72
CA ALA A 62 6.52 5.13 13.58
C ALA A 62 6.47 6.53 12.96
N PHE A 63 5.32 7.18 13.02
CA PHE A 63 5.10 8.56 12.57
C PHE A 63 4.50 9.39 13.71
N THR A 64 4.82 10.67 13.74
CA THR A 64 4.09 11.60 14.61
C THR A 64 2.76 11.99 13.97
N LEU A 65 1.74 12.25 14.78
CA LEU A 65 0.44 12.71 14.30
C LEU A 65 0.56 14.00 13.49
N GLU A 66 1.40 14.94 13.95
CA GLU A 66 1.66 16.20 13.25
C GLU A 66 2.23 15.96 11.85
N HIS A 67 3.23 15.07 11.73
CA HIS A 67 3.81 14.70 10.44
C HIS A 67 2.75 14.11 9.50
N ALA A 68 1.94 13.18 9.99
CA ALA A 68 0.90 12.54 9.18
C ALA A 68 -0.15 13.56 8.69
N LEU A 69 -0.66 14.42 9.59
CA LEU A 69 -1.67 15.43 9.25
C LEU A 69 -1.16 16.49 8.26
N ALA A 70 0.16 16.74 8.23
CA ALA A 70 0.79 17.71 7.34
C ALA A 70 1.04 17.19 5.92
N GLN A 71 0.95 15.87 5.68
CA GLN A 71 1.16 15.31 4.33
C GLN A 71 0.12 15.84 3.35
N ARG A 72 0.54 16.11 2.10
CA ARG A 72 -0.32 16.74 1.09
C ARG A 72 -0.45 15.84 -0.13
N ASP A 73 -1.64 15.89 -0.73
CA ASP A 73 -1.92 15.26 -2.02
C ASP A 73 -1.40 16.12 -3.20
N ALA A 74 -1.59 15.62 -4.42
CA ALA A 74 -1.17 16.30 -5.65
C ALA A 74 -1.88 17.67 -5.87
N GLN A 75 -3.00 17.94 -5.18
CA GLN A 75 -3.74 19.20 -5.21
C GLN A 75 -3.30 20.15 -4.08
N GLY A 76 -2.37 19.73 -3.22
CA GLY A 76 -1.88 20.51 -2.08
C GLY A 76 -2.79 20.47 -0.86
N ILE A 77 -3.85 19.63 -0.84
CA ILE A 77 -4.73 19.44 0.31
C ILE A 77 -4.03 18.53 1.33
N SER A 78 -3.98 18.95 2.59
CA SER A 78 -3.38 18.13 3.64
C SER A 78 -4.32 17.02 4.13
N VAL A 79 -3.75 15.98 4.74
CA VAL A 79 -4.51 14.92 5.43
C VAL A 79 -5.45 15.52 6.48
N GLY A 80 -4.95 16.47 7.28
CA GLY A 80 -5.75 17.15 8.30
C GLY A 80 -6.94 17.91 7.71
N GLU A 81 -6.73 18.66 6.62
CA GLU A 81 -7.81 19.36 5.90
C GLU A 81 -8.83 18.37 5.31
N ALA A 82 -8.36 17.26 4.72
CA ALA A 82 -9.23 16.24 4.15
C ALA A 82 -10.08 15.54 5.23
N LEU A 83 -9.48 15.17 6.36
CA LEU A 83 -10.21 14.54 7.49
C LEU A 83 -11.24 15.50 8.10
N ALA A 84 -10.89 16.77 8.27
CA ALA A 84 -11.82 17.80 8.76
C ALA A 84 -13.01 17.98 7.81
N ALA A 85 -12.76 18.01 6.51
CA ALA A 85 -13.80 18.20 5.48
C ALA A 85 -14.85 17.08 5.49
N ILE A 86 -14.48 15.86 5.86
CA ILE A 86 -15.40 14.71 5.94
C ILE A 86 -15.89 14.43 7.37
N GLY A 87 -15.50 15.25 8.36
CA GLY A 87 -15.91 15.10 9.76
C GLY A 87 -15.21 13.95 10.51
N TYR A 88 -14.08 13.45 10.02
CA TYR A 88 -13.34 12.33 10.60
C TYR A 88 -11.98 12.75 11.19
N ALA A 89 -11.78 14.02 11.50
CA ALA A 89 -10.54 14.48 12.14
C ALA A 89 -10.29 13.82 13.51
N GLY A 90 -11.35 13.38 14.18
CA GLY A 90 -11.26 12.70 15.46
C GLY A 90 -10.76 13.62 16.60
N SER A 91 -10.42 13.00 17.71
CA SER A 91 -9.77 13.67 18.84
C SER A 91 -8.55 12.85 19.25
N PRO A 92 -7.42 13.49 19.56
CA PRO A 92 -6.27 12.78 20.10
C PRO A 92 -6.69 12.05 21.39
N GLY A 93 -6.51 10.74 21.43
CA GLY A 93 -6.74 9.89 22.58
C GLY A 93 -5.45 9.21 23.04
N ALA A 94 -5.49 8.59 24.20
CA ALA A 94 -4.41 7.69 24.59
C ALA A 94 -4.45 6.45 23.70
N THR A 95 -3.28 6.02 23.23
CA THR A 95 -3.17 4.73 22.53
C THR A 95 -3.50 3.62 23.52
N PRO A 96 -4.49 2.74 23.22
CA PRO A 96 -4.83 1.66 24.13
C PRO A 96 -3.67 0.67 24.23
N ASP A 97 -3.58 -0.01 25.37
CA ASP A 97 -2.65 -1.13 25.54
C ASP A 97 -3.23 -2.36 24.81
N VAL A 98 -2.59 -2.74 23.73
CA VAL A 98 -3.05 -3.82 22.85
C VAL A 98 -2.46 -5.14 23.31
N GLY A 99 -3.31 -6.04 23.83
CA GLY A 99 -2.91 -7.38 24.24
C GLY A 99 -2.69 -8.34 23.05
N ALA A 100 -3.49 -8.20 22.00
CA ALA A 100 -3.39 -8.99 20.78
C ALA A 100 -4.01 -8.23 19.60
N TYR A 101 -3.46 -8.42 18.40
CA TYR A 101 -3.97 -7.89 17.14
C TYR A 101 -4.17 -9.02 16.13
N PHE A 102 -5.31 -9.02 15.48
CA PHE A 102 -5.67 -9.98 14.44
C PHE A 102 -6.16 -9.22 13.22
N GLU A 103 -5.72 -9.65 12.05
CA GLU A 103 -6.19 -9.10 10.79
C GLU A 103 -6.48 -10.22 9.81
N ALA A 104 -7.72 -10.24 9.31
CA ALA A 104 -8.10 -11.10 8.20
C ALA A 104 -7.88 -10.35 6.90
N HIS A 105 -7.06 -10.90 6.02
CA HIS A 105 -6.71 -10.27 4.75
C HIS A 105 -6.79 -11.28 3.61
N ILE A 106 -7.11 -10.83 2.41
CA ILE A 106 -6.96 -11.65 1.21
C ILE A 106 -5.47 -11.81 0.89
N GLU A 107 -5.09 -12.90 0.25
CA GLU A 107 -3.67 -13.13 -0.08
C GLU A 107 -3.09 -12.08 -1.04
N GLN A 108 -3.92 -11.49 -1.88
CA GLN A 108 -3.50 -10.64 -3.02
C GLN A 108 -2.50 -11.35 -3.96
N GLY A 109 -2.61 -12.67 -4.03
CA GLY A 109 -1.70 -13.51 -4.82
C GLY A 109 -2.26 -14.92 -4.99
N PRO A 110 -1.60 -15.76 -5.80
CA PRO A 110 -2.11 -17.08 -6.19
C PRO A 110 -1.54 -18.25 -5.39
N VAL A 111 -0.70 -18.02 -4.37
CA VAL A 111 0.12 -19.09 -3.77
C VAL A 111 -0.72 -20.05 -2.93
N LEU A 112 -1.63 -19.52 -2.11
CA LEU A 112 -2.52 -20.37 -1.30
C LEU A 112 -3.45 -21.19 -2.19
N GLU A 113 -4.05 -20.57 -3.20
CA GLU A 113 -4.92 -21.27 -4.15
C GLU A 113 -4.16 -22.36 -4.91
N ALA A 114 -2.97 -22.07 -5.43
CA ALA A 114 -2.14 -23.03 -6.14
C ALA A 114 -1.72 -24.23 -5.26
N ASN A 115 -1.70 -24.08 -3.95
CA ASN A 115 -1.39 -25.13 -2.98
C ASN A 115 -2.63 -25.71 -2.31
N ASN A 116 -3.84 -25.37 -2.74
CA ASN A 116 -5.12 -25.78 -2.14
C ASN A 116 -5.20 -25.46 -0.63
N CYS A 117 -4.60 -24.34 -0.22
CA CYS A 117 -4.65 -23.84 1.15
C CYS A 117 -5.73 -22.77 1.27
N VAL A 118 -6.58 -22.88 2.29
CA VAL A 118 -7.65 -21.90 2.56
C VAL A 118 -7.13 -20.75 3.43
N ILE A 119 -6.25 -21.04 4.38
CA ILE A 119 -5.68 -20.09 5.34
C ILE A 119 -4.17 -20.13 5.27
N GLY A 120 -3.56 -18.97 5.22
CA GLY A 120 -2.12 -18.76 5.40
C GLY A 120 -1.86 -17.92 6.65
N VAL A 121 -0.93 -18.36 7.49
CA VAL A 121 -0.46 -17.56 8.63
C VAL A 121 0.75 -16.76 8.19
N VAL A 122 0.65 -15.43 8.23
CA VAL A 122 1.73 -14.54 7.85
C VAL A 122 2.91 -14.70 8.81
N GLN A 123 4.09 -15.00 8.28
CA GLN A 123 5.32 -15.16 9.06
C GLN A 123 6.27 -13.96 8.93
N GLY A 124 6.01 -13.09 7.98
CA GLY A 124 6.83 -11.90 7.72
C GLY A 124 6.43 -11.20 6.44
N ALA A 125 7.05 -10.07 6.18
CA ALA A 125 6.85 -9.28 4.97
C ALA A 125 8.16 -9.06 4.24
N LEU A 126 8.10 -8.92 2.92
CA LEU A 126 9.25 -8.57 2.10
C LEU A 126 9.59 -7.07 2.29
N GLY A 127 10.88 -6.77 2.35
CA GLY A 127 11.32 -5.39 2.27
C GLY A 127 10.97 -4.79 0.90
N GLN A 128 10.49 -3.56 0.90
CA GLN A 128 10.03 -2.86 -0.31
C GLN A 128 10.77 -1.54 -0.48
N ARG A 129 11.10 -1.19 -1.73
CA ARG A 129 11.64 0.11 -2.11
C ARG A 129 11.01 0.57 -3.42
N TRP A 130 10.69 1.85 -3.47
CA TRP A 130 10.19 2.53 -4.65
C TRP A 130 11.23 3.51 -5.16
N TYR A 131 11.35 3.60 -6.48
CA TYR A 131 12.30 4.47 -7.14
C TYR A 131 11.62 5.23 -8.27
N ASP A 132 11.84 6.53 -8.31
CA ASP A 132 11.57 7.35 -9.49
C ASP A 132 12.84 7.41 -10.32
N VAL A 133 12.73 7.07 -11.60
CA VAL A 133 13.85 7.05 -12.54
C VAL A 133 13.55 7.99 -13.70
N VAL A 134 14.40 8.99 -13.89
CA VAL A 134 14.30 9.91 -15.02
C VAL A 134 15.37 9.56 -16.05
N VAL A 135 14.95 9.23 -17.26
CA VAL A 135 15.85 8.95 -18.38
C VAL A 135 15.79 10.14 -19.34
N GLN A 136 16.92 10.85 -19.48
CA GLN A 136 17.04 11.99 -20.38
C GLN A 136 17.68 11.60 -21.71
N GLY A 137 16.94 11.81 -22.79
CA GLY A 137 17.41 11.64 -24.14
C GLY A 137 17.82 12.95 -24.81
N MET A 138 17.74 12.95 -26.13
CA MET A 138 17.98 14.08 -26.98
C MET A 138 16.86 14.19 -28.02
N GLU A 139 16.28 15.36 -28.16
CA GLU A 139 15.36 15.65 -29.24
C GLU A 139 16.06 15.49 -30.59
N ALA A 140 15.48 14.71 -31.47
CA ALA A 140 16.06 14.44 -32.76
C ALA A 140 14.98 14.11 -33.80
N HIS A 141 15.16 14.59 -35.03
CA HIS A 141 14.25 14.22 -36.11
C HIS A 141 14.41 12.73 -36.48
N ALA A 142 13.31 12.03 -36.57
CA ALA A 142 13.29 10.58 -36.79
C ALA A 142 13.90 10.13 -38.11
N GLY A 143 13.83 10.94 -39.18
CA GLY A 143 14.35 10.62 -40.51
C GLY A 143 15.85 10.89 -40.66
N PRO A 144 16.32 12.16 -40.64
CA PRO A 144 17.70 12.50 -41.00
C PRO A 144 18.73 12.22 -39.90
N THR A 145 18.33 12.00 -38.66
CA THR A 145 19.30 11.77 -37.57
C THR A 145 19.85 10.35 -37.63
N PRO A 146 21.15 10.15 -37.88
CA PRO A 146 21.77 8.84 -37.90
C PRO A 146 21.60 8.12 -36.55
N MET A 147 21.41 6.80 -36.59
CA MET A 147 21.20 5.98 -35.37
C MET A 147 22.34 6.15 -34.37
N ALA A 148 23.59 6.22 -34.82
CA ALA A 148 24.76 6.35 -33.95
C ALA A 148 24.83 7.69 -33.17
N LEU A 149 24.04 8.69 -33.57
CA LEU A 149 24.00 10.01 -32.95
C LEU A 149 22.74 10.19 -32.05
N ARG A 150 21.87 9.20 -32.00
CA ARG A 150 20.65 9.27 -31.17
C ARG A 150 20.96 8.99 -29.71
N ARG A 151 20.22 9.70 -28.85
CA ARG A 151 20.08 9.38 -27.44
C ARG A 151 18.59 9.17 -27.17
N ASP A 152 18.15 7.94 -27.41
CA ASP A 152 16.74 7.57 -27.31
C ASP A 152 16.39 7.20 -25.88
N ALA A 153 15.64 8.07 -25.19
CA ALA A 153 15.26 7.87 -23.80
C ALA A 153 14.31 6.70 -23.64
N LEU A 154 13.38 6.50 -24.58
CA LEU A 154 12.42 5.41 -24.51
C LEU A 154 13.09 4.04 -24.72
N LEU A 155 14.05 3.97 -25.64
CA LEU A 155 14.84 2.76 -25.82
C LEU A 155 15.61 2.41 -24.53
N ALA A 156 16.30 3.35 -23.94
CA ALA A 156 17.03 3.14 -22.68
C ALA A 156 16.08 2.77 -21.53
N ALA A 157 14.91 3.39 -21.42
CA ALA A 157 13.90 3.03 -20.45
C ALA A 157 13.40 1.59 -20.65
N SER A 158 13.22 1.15 -21.91
CA SER A 158 12.81 -0.22 -22.21
C SER A 158 13.84 -1.26 -21.76
N GLU A 159 15.13 -0.95 -21.88
CA GLU A 159 16.22 -1.80 -21.37
C GLU A 159 16.19 -1.88 -19.83
N ILE A 160 15.93 -0.77 -19.15
CA ILE A 160 15.77 -0.75 -17.68
C ILE A 160 14.59 -1.64 -17.25
N VAL A 161 13.44 -1.54 -17.94
CA VAL A 161 12.26 -2.38 -17.65
C VAL A 161 12.60 -3.86 -17.79
N ALA A 162 13.28 -4.23 -18.88
CA ALA A 162 13.70 -5.61 -19.11
C ALA A 162 14.69 -6.11 -18.05
N GLU A 163 15.64 -5.25 -17.66
CA GLU A 163 16.66 -5.58 -16.68
C GLU A 163 16.06 -5.74 -15.25
N VAL A 164 15.10 -4.90 -14.85
CA VAL A 164 14.37 -5.06 -13.58
C VAL A 164 13.71 -6.43 -13.50
N ASN A 165 13.04 -6.86 -14.58
CA ASN A 165 12.43 -8.17 -14.63
C ASN A 165 13.47 -9.31 -14.59
N ARG A 166 14.57 -9.19 -15.35
CA ARG A 166 15.64 -10.19 -15.36
C ARG A 166 16.26 -10.39 -13.97
N ILE A 167 16.59 -9.29 -13.29
CA ILE A 167 17.17 -9.31 -11.93
C ILE A 167 16.21 -9.99 -10.94
N ALA A 168 14.91 -9.68 -11.02
CA ALA A 168 13.91 -10.27 -10.14
C ALA A 168 13.80 -11.79 -10.36
N LEU A 169 13.80 -12.25 -11.60
CA LEU A 169 13.76 -13.68 -11.95
C LEU A 169 15.00 -14.42 -11.46
N GLU A 170 16.18 -13.85 -11.61
CA GLU A 170 17.43 -14.47 -11.14
C GLU A 170 17.48 -14.64 -9.62
N ARG A 171 16.70 -13.87 -8.89
CA ARG A 171 16.62 -13.90 -7.43
C ARG A 171 15.35 -14.57 -6.90
N ALA A 172 14.59 -15.25 -7.79
CA ALA A 172 13.42 -16.02 -7.36
C ALA A 172 13.82 -17.13 -6.37
N PRO A 173 12.95 -17.51 -5.44
CA PRO A 173 11.60 -17.00 -5.20
C PRO A 173 11.54 -15.76 -4.28
N HIS A 174 12.69 -15.23 -3.85
CA HIS A 174 12.77 -14.24 -2.77
C HIS A 174 12.68 -12.78 -3.25
N ALA A 175 12.85 -12.51 -4.54
CA ALA A 175 12.75 -11.16 -5.08
C ALA A 175 11.48 -10.96 -5.92
N ARG A 176 11.04 -9.70 -5.94
CA ARG A 176 10.02 -9.16 -6.83
C ARG A 176 10.56 -7.86 -7.43
N GLY A 177 10.26 -7.60 -8.68
CA GLY A 177 10.63 -6.36 -9.35
C GLY A 177 9.60 -6.04 -10.43
N THR A 178 9.08 -4.82 -10.41
CA THR A 178 8.06 -4.35 -11.35
C THR A 178 8.30 -2.89 -11.66
N VAL A 179 8.11 -2.50 -12.91
CA VAL A 179 7.93 -1.10 -13.31
C VAL A 179 6.43 -0.90 -13.46
N GLY A 180 5.82 -0.17 -12.53
CA GLY A 180 4.38 0.02 -12.46
C GLY A 180 3.86 1.20 -13.26
N GLN A 181 4.73 2.16 -13.60
CA GLN A 181 4.37 3.35 -14.34
C GLN A 181 5.50 3.74 -15.29
N LEU A 182 5.17 4.16 -16.49
CA LEU A 182 6.09 4.74 -17.49
C LEU A 182 5.39 5.94 -18.15
N GLU A 183 6.03 7.10 -18.08
CA GLU A 183 5.58 8.32 -18.75
C GLU A 183 6.62 8.74 -19.79
N VAL A 184 6.15 9.20 -20.94
CA VAL A 184 7.00 9.65 -22.05
C VAL A 184 6.53 11.04 -22.46
N PHE A 185 7.46 12.00 -22.48
CA PHE A 185 7.21 13.41 -22.80
C PHE A 185 7.90 13.84 -24.07
#